data_e783b12a7fa69385a4a490798dde3f2a
#
_entry.id   e783b12a7fa69385a4a490798dde3f2a
#
_cell.length_a   1.000
_cell.length_b   1.000
_cell.length_c   1.000
_cell.angle_alpha   90.00
_cell.angle_beta   90.00
_cell.angle_gamma   90.00
#
_symmetry.space_group_name_H-M   'P 1'
#
loop_
_entity.id
_entity.type
_entity.pdbx_description
1 polymer ?
#
loop_
_entity_poly.entity_id
_entity_poly.type
_entity_poly.pdbx_seq_one_letter_code
_entity_poly.pdbx_strand_id
1 'polypeptide(L)'
;YNMHNLSNFDNNFSFNGNTYSGLDNYFLYYAQDIPYEDLIIYDNETVKSVYELLGEEYGYADQQAFLGFQSFIINPNDDGSYYSNALYESVNQQVDIKRKGSHNMHTVNISKSINDNLMVGLNVNFHELFFKELKTVNDNDFDYQSLVSSISFNDDLYTSGIGTSIQLGSILIFDRLRLGFSYQSPTWFSLEDENIQSISSDIFEDDKITSYDVNPNTINYFDEYNFKIPSKSTASIAYVFGSKGLISLDYEFSNPSNSNFEDNNGDDLYLKSLNNLINQRFSSSSKSIRIGGEYRIKNYSIRAGGFTYDGVLNEKDNLITGISLGVGYNFGYFHIDIGYTKFNNIYSNNLFSSNGINSKYSIENLTNRIYSSISIKL
;
A
#
# COMPACT_ATOMS: atom_id res chain seq x y z
N TYR A 1 10.48 0.80 26.35
CA TYR A 1 10.67 0.96 24.91
C TYR A 1 10.41 -0.37 24.20
N ASN A 2 9.63 -0.33 23.12
CA ASN A 2 9.37 -1.46 22.25
C ASN A 2 9.49 -1.01 20.79
N MET A 3 9.91 -1.93 19.92
CA MET A 3 9.90 -1.76 18.49
C MET A 3 9.02 -2.85 17.87
N HIS A 4 8.09 -2.46 17.00
CA HIS A 4 7.20 -3.36 16.29
C HIS A 4 7.28 -3.11 14.80
N ASN A 5 7.48 -4.15 14.01
CA ASN A 5 7.21 -4.11 12.58
C ASN A 5 5.71 -4.33 12.39
N LEU A 6 5.00 -3.27 11.99
CA LEU A 6 3.54 -3.30 11.79
C LEU A 6 3.17 -3.93 10.45
N SER A 7 3.99 -3.66 9.42
CA SER A 7 3.80 -4.21 8.07
C SER A 7 5.14 -4.44 7.40
N ASN A 8 5.25 -5.57 6.73
CA ASN A 8 6.30 -5.83 5.76
C ASN A 8 5.65 -5.80 4.37
N PHE A 9 6.18 -4.97 3.47
CA PHE A 9 5.68 -4.80 2.11
C PHE A 9 6.36 -5.71 1.10
N ASP A 10 7.37 -6.51 1.50
CA ASP A 10 8.11 -7.38 0.60
C ASP A 10 7.16 -8.37 -0.09
N ASN A 11 6.97 -8.17 -1.37
CA ASN A 11 6.15 -9.01 -2.21
C ASN A 11 6.57 -8.88 -3.67
N ASN A 12 6.57 -10.00 -4.40
CA ASN A 12 6.83 -10.02 -5.83
C ASN A 12 5.72 -10.81 -6.49
N PHE A 13 5.09 -10.25 -7.48
CA PHE A 13 4.08 -10.94 -8.26
C PHE A 13 4.13 -10.51 -9.71
N SER A 14 3.75 -11.44 -10.57
CA SER A 14 3.64 -11.26 -12.00
C SER A 14 2.31 -11.84 -12.46
N PHE A 15 1.65 -11.17 -13.37
CA PHE A 15 0.44 -11.65 -13.98
C PHE A 15 0.38 -11.19 -15.44
N ASN A 16 -0.39 -11.91 -16.26
CA ASN A 16 -0.67 -11.53 -17.63
C ASN A 16 -2.13 -11.78 -17.96
N GLY A 17 -2.62 -11.08 -18.95
CA GLY A 17 -3.98 -11.24 -19.44
C GLY A 17 -4.28 -10.28 -20.57
N ASN A 18 -5.38 -10.56 -21.28
CA ASN A 18 -5.83 -9.66 -22.32
C ASN A 18 -6.66 -8.51 -21.74
N THR A 19 -6.37 -7.32 -22.21
CA THR A 19 -7.12 -6.10 -21.87
C THR A 19 -7.61 -5.40 -23.13
N TYR A 20 -8.73 -4.68 -23.03
CA TYR A 20 -9.27 -3.80 -24.08
C TYR A 20 -8.73 -2.38 -24.00
N SER A 21 -7.87 -2.10 -23.02
CA SER A 21 -7.26 -0.78 -22.78
C SER A 21 -5.80 -0.96 -22.39
N GLY A 22 -4.90 -0.78 -23.33
CA GLY A 22 -3.47 -0.92 -23.16
C GLY A 22 -2.79 0.36 -22.66
N LEU A 23 -1.45 0.34 -22.63
CA LEU A 23 -0.61 1.46 -22.24
C LEU A 23 -0.80 2.70 -23.13
N ASP A 24 -1.14 2.52 -24.39
CA ASP A 24 -1.45 3.63 -25.31
C ASP A 24 -2.59 4.51 -24.77
N ASN A 25 -3.62 3.90 -24.19
CA ASN A 25 -4.74 4.63 -23.58
C ASN A 25 -4.32 5.40 -22.31
N TYR A 26 -3.30 4.90 -21.58
CA TYR A 26 -2.71 5.64 -20.47
C TYR A 26 -2.07 6.94 -20.93
N PHE A 27 -1.25 6.89 -21.98
CA PHE A 27 -0.59 8.08 -22.51
C PHE A 27 -1.57 9.03 -23.21
N LEU A 28 -2.55 8.49 -23.96
CA LEU A 28 -3.64 9.29 -24.55
C LEU A 28 -4.44 10.05 -23.50
N TYR A 29 -4.71 9.46 -22.34
CA TYR A 29 -5.43 10.14 -21.26
C TYR A 29 -4.68 11.36 -20.76
N TYR A 30 -3.35 11.25 -20.60
CA TYR A 30 -2.54 12.37 -20.12
C TYR A 30 -2.21 13.40 -21.19
N ALA A 31 -2.21 13.02 -22.46
CA ALA A 31 -1.91 13.93 -23.56
C ALA A 31 -3.07 14.88 -23.94
N GLN A 32 -4.28 14.69 -23.35
CA GLN A 32 -5.41 15.54 -23.65
C GLN A 32 -5.11 17.00 -23.30
N ASP A 33 -5.43 17.91 -24.24
CA ASP A 33 -5.26 19.37 -24.10
C ASP A 33 -3.80 19.86 -23.97
N ILE A 34 -2.79 19.00 -24.18
CA ILE A 34 -1.37 19.38 -24.17
C ILE A 34 -0.91 19.70 -25.60
N PRO A 35 -0.35 20.90 -25.86
CA PRO A 35 0.19 21.23 -27.17
C PRO A 35 1.37 20.31 -27.53
N TYR A 36 1.36 19.74 -28.74
CA TYR A 36 2.43 18.82 -29.14
C TYR A 36 3.78 19.53 -29.31
N GLU A 37 3.76 20.86 -29.54
CA GLU A 37 4.96 21.69 -29.64
C GLU A 37 5.77 21.68 -28.34
N ASP A 38 5.11 21.53 -27.19
CA ASP A 38 5.76 21.43 -25.88
C ASP A 38 6.42 20.05 -25.65
N LEU A 39 6.02 19.06 -26.45
CA LEU A 39 6.55 17.69 -26.36
C LEU A 39 7.72 17.42 -27.32
N ILE A 40 8.10 18.39 -28.19
CA ILE A 40 9.19 18.26 -29.14
C ILE A 40 10.54 18.53 -28.44
N ILE A 41 11.54 17.72 -28.79
CA ILE A 41 12.93 17.99 -28.41
C ILE A 41 13.56 18.84 -29.52
N TYR A 42 13.87 20.09 -29.25
CA TYR A 42 14.51 21.00 -30.18
C TYR A 42 16.06 20.85 -30.18
N ASP A 43 16.70 21.52 -31.14
CA ASP A 43 18.17 21.54 -31.20
C ASP A 43 18.79 22.02 -29.86
N ASN A 44 19.78 21.28 -29.38
CA ASN A 44 20.45 21.46 -28.08
C ASN A 44 19.67 21.05 -26.83
N GLU A 45 18.51 20.43 -26.97
CA GLU A 45 17.77 19.81 -25.89
C GLU A 45 18.02 18.30 -25.83
N THR A 46 17.67 17.68 -24.72
CA THR A 46 17.76 16.24 -24.48
C THR A 46 16.45 15.72 -23.92
N VAL A 47 16.20 14.41 -24.04
CA VAL A 47 15.06 13.73 -23.37
C VAL A 47 14.99 14.16 -21.90
N LYS A 48 16.13 14.20 -21.21
CA LYS A 48 16.21 14.59 -19.81
C LYS A 48 15.75 16.04 -19.58
N SER A 49 16.35 16.99 -20.32
CA SER A 49 16.08 18.43 -20.09
C SER A 49 14.64 18.83 -20.37
N VAL A 50 14.03 18.27 -21.42
CA VAL A 50 12.61 18.53 -21.72
C VAL A 50 11.70 17.87 -20.68
N TYR A 51 11.97 16.61 -20.31
CA TYR A 51 11.17 15.91 -19.31
C TYR A 51 11.20 16.59 -17.93
N GLU A 52 12.38 17.11 -17.49
CA GLU A 52 12.53 17.87 -16.25
C GLU A 52 11.76 19.20 -16.33
N LEU A 53 11.92 19.96 -17.43
CA LEU A 53 11.22 21.22 -17.65
C LEU A 53 9.68 21.04 -17.60
N LEU A 54 9.17 20.00 -18.27
CA LEU A 54 7.74 19.69 -18.26
C LEU A 54 7.24 19.38 -16.85
N GLY A 55 8.01 18.63 -16.06
CA GLY A 55 7.65 18.34 -14.68
C GLY A 55 7.64 19.54 -13.77
N GLU A 56 8.62 20.44 -13.91
CA GLU A 56 8.76 21.65 -13.11
C GLU A 56 7.72 22.73 -13.44
N GLU A 57 7.43 22.94 -14.72
CA GLU A 57 6.57 24.06 -15.17
C GLU A 57 5.08 23.65 -15.33
N TYR A 58 4.80 22.41 -15.77
CA TYR A 58 3.46 21.98 -16.14
C TYR A 58 2.96 20.77 -15.32
N GLY A 59 3.87 19.88 -14.90
CA GLY A 59 3.58 18.80 -13.99
C GLY A 59 3.56 17.40 -14.61
N TYR A 60 3.04 16.45 -13.84
CA TYR A 60 3.10 15.03 -14.15
C TYR A 60 2.40 14.64 -15.47
N ALA A 61 1.28 15.27 -15.80
CA ALA A 61 0.52 14.94 -17.01
C ALA A 61 1.35 15.18 -18.29
N ASP A 62 2.05 16.31 -18.34
CA ASP A 62 2.91 16.69 -19.47
C ASP A 62 4.11 15.75 -19.60
N GLN A 63 4.68 15.30 -18.48
CA GLN A 63 5.72 14.27 -18.50
C GLN A 63 5.21 12.94 -19.08
N GLN A 64 3.98 12.53 -18.75
CA GLN A 64 3.40 11.29 -19.33
C GLN A 64 3.12 11.44 -20.82
N ALA A 65 2.56 12.59 -21.24
CA ALA A 65 2.35 12.90 -22.66
C ALA A 65 3.66 12.86 -23.45
N PHE A 66 4.72 13.45 -22.89
CA PHE A 66 6.05 13.44 -23.48
C PHE A 66 6.60 12.01 -23.66
N LEU A 67 6.47 11.16 -22.67
CA LEU A 67 6.91 9.76 -22.77
C LEU A 67 6.16 9.02 -23.89
N GLY A 68 4.84 9.16 -23.95
CA GLY A 68 4.00 8.53 -24.98
C GLY A 68 4.27 9.07 -26.38
N PHE A 69 4.51 10.38 -26.51
CA PHE A 69 4.82 11.03 -27.80
C PHE A 69 6.22 10.66 -28.30
N GLN A 70 7.25 10.78 -27.46
CA GLN A 70 8.64 10.49 -27.83
C GLN A 70 8.90 9.01 -28.11
N SER A 71 8.06 8.12 -27.57
CA SER A 71 8.11 6.68 -27.87
C SER A 71 7.24 6.29 -29.07
N PHE A 72 6.67 7.24 -29.82
CA PHE A 72 5.82 7.02 -30.99
C PHE A 72 4.60 6.12 -30.73
N ILE A 73 4.14 6.02 -29.49
CA ILE A 73 2.92 5.29 -29.14
C ILE A 73 1.70 6.13 -29.48
N ILE A 74 1.79 7.45 -29.29
CA ILE A 74 0.75 8.43 -29.62
C ILE A 74 1.29 9.50 -30.55
N ASN A 75 0.43 10.02 -31.43
CA ASN A 75 0.75 11.11 -32.34
C ASN A 75 -0.34 12.19 -32.31
N PRO A 76 0.02 13.46 -32.57
CA PRO A 76 -0.95 14.56 -32.66
C PRO A 76 -1.75 14.50 -33.97
N ASN A 77 -3.00 14.93 -33.91
CA ASN A 77 -3.84 15.26 -35.04
C ASN A 77 -3.70 16.76 -35.40
N ASP A 78 -4.14 17.12 -36.60
CA ASP A 78 -4.16 18.52 -37.05
C ASP A 78 -5.03 19.45 -36.18
N ASP A 79 -5.99 18.89 -35.43
CA ASP A 79 -6.88 19.62 -34.52
C ASP A 79 -6.33 19.75 -33.09
N GLY A 80 -5.11 19.25 -32.85
CA GLY A 80 -4.45 19.29 -31.53
C GLY A 80 -4.85 18.15 -30.59
N SER A 81 -5.75 17.25 -31.00
CA SER A 81 -5.99 16.00 -30.27
C SER A 81 -4.90 14.97 -30.56
N TYR A 82 -4.90 13.87 -29.82
CA TYR A 82 -3.96 12.77 -30.03
C TYR A 82 -4.67 11.48 -30.42
N TYR A 83 -3.97 10.64 -31.19
CA TYR A 83 -4.40 9.28 -31.52
C TYR A 83 -3.33 8.26 -31.20
N SER A 84 -3.75 7.02 -31.00
CA SER A 84 -2.84 5.88 -30.79
C SER A 84 -2.33 5.32 -32.10
N ASN A 85 -1.05 5.00 -32.16
CA ASN A 85 -0.46 4.20 -33.22
C ASN A 85 -0.67 2.69 -33.02
N ALA A 86 -1.18 2.28 -31.87
CA ALA A 86 -1.52 0.91 -31.57
C ALA A 86 -2.93 0.58 -32.07
N LEU A 87 -3.07 -0.59 -32.74
CA LEU A 87 -4.34 -1.15 -33.19
C LEU A 87 -4.51 -2.52 -32.59
N TYR A 88 -5.63 -2.76 -31.92
CA TYR A 88 -6.00 -4.05 -31.33
C TYR A 88 -7.48 -4.09 -30.95
N GLU A 89 -8.07 -5.28 -30.99
CA GLU A 89 -9.33 -5.55 -30.31
C GLU A 89 -9.07 -5.81 -28.82
N SER A 90 -8.01 -6.58 -28.53
CA SER A 90 -7.46 -6.76 -27.18
C SER A 90 -5.95 -6.96 -27.27
N VAL A 91 -5.22 -6.44 -26.31
CA VAL A 91 -3.76 -6.55 -26.21
C VAL A 91 -3.40 -7.45 -25.03
N ASN A 92 -2.36 -8.27 -25.17
CA ASN A 92 -1.82 -9.07 -24.08
C ASN A 92 -0.94 -8.17 -23.22
N GLN A 93 -1.34 -7.95 -21.97
CA GLN A 93 -0.63 -7.14 -20.99
C GLN A 93 0.01 -8.03 -19.93
N GLN A 94 1.33 -7.97 -19.83
CA GLN A 94 2.12 -8.59 -18.77
C GLN A 94 2.55 -7.53 -17.75
N VAL A 95 2.36 -7.83 -16.48
CA VAL A 95 2.71 -6.91 -15.38
C VAL A 95 3.59 -7.62 -14.37
N ASP A 96 4.74 -7.01 -14.08
CA ASP A 96 5.68 -7.44 -13.04
C ASP A 96 5.78 -6.35 -11.97
N ILE A 97 5.44 -6.69 -10.72
CA ILE A 97 5.51 -5.77 -9.59
C ILE A 97 6.40 -6.38 -8.50
N LYS A 98 7.40 -5.60 -8.09
CA LYS A 98 8.29 -5.93 -6.97
C LYS A 98 8.16 -4.87 -5.91
N ARG A 99 7.69 -5.25 -4.74
CA ARG A 99 7.56 -4.37 -3.58
C ARG A 99 8.58 -4.73 -2.53
N LYS A 100 9.13 -3.72 -1.86
CA LYS A 100 9.98 -3.86 -0.67
C LYS A 100 9.66 -2.74 0.31
N GLY A 101 9.89 -3.04 1.59
CA GLY A 101 9.80 -2.01 2.59
C GLY A 101 9.10 -2.45 3.86
N SER A 102 8.96 -1.52 4.78
CA SER A 102 8.38 -1.79 6.09
C SER A 102 7.73 -0.56 6.69
N HIS A 103 6.77 -0.80 7.56
CA HIS A 103 6.25 0.19 8.49
C HIS A 103 6.61 -0.27 9.90
N ASN A 104 7.51 0.45 10.54
CA ASN A 104 7.98 0.20 11.90
C ASN A 104 7.37 1.21 12.86
N MET A 105 7.14 0.77 14.09
CA MET A 105 6.64 1.61 15.18
C MET A 105 7.51 1.45 16.42
N HIS A 106 8.02 2.55 16.92
CA HIS A 106 8.79 2.67 18.16
C HIS A 106 7.88 3.25 19.24
N THR A 107 7.69 2.52 20.33
CA THR A 107 6.76 2.88 21.40
C THR A 107 7.50 3.18 22.69
N VAL A 108 7.22 4.33 23.29
CA VAL A 108 7.55 4.65 24.67
C VAL A 108 6.28 4.50 25.50
N ASN A 109 6.31 3.65 26.53
CA ASN A 109 5.18 3.35 27.40
C ASN A 109 5.39 3.85 28.82
N ILE A 110 4.35 4.43 29.39
CA ILE A 110 4.22 4.70 30.81
C ILE A 110 2.91 4.09 31.29
N SER A 111 2.97 3.27 32.34
CA SER A 111 1.78 2.63 32.91
C SER A 111 1.82 2.67 34.45
N LYS A 112 0.63 2.68 35.06
CA LYS A 112 0.46 2.73 36.51
C LYS A 112 -0.79 1.96 36.93
N SER A 113 -0.67 1.20 38.02
CA SER A 113 -1.81 0.73 38.79
C SER A 113 -2.32 1.86 39.68
N ILE A 114 -3.54 2.32 39.41
CA ILE A 114 -4.19 3.36 40.23
C ILE A 114 -4.63 2.76 41.56
N ASN A 115 -5.15 1.53 41.50
CA ASN A 115 -5.45 0.69 42.66
C ASN A 115 -5.41 -0.78 42.22
N ASP A 116 -5.80 -1.72 43.06
CA ASP A 116 -5.76 -3.16 42.77
C ASP A 116 -6.67 -3.58 41.63
N ASN A 117 -7.64 -2.75 41.25
CA ASN A 117 -8.65 -3.03 40.25
C ASN A 117 -8.50 -2.25 38.95
N LEU A 118 -7.69 -1.18 38.93
CA LEU A 118 -7.57 -0.30 37.75
C LEU A 118 -6.12 -0.06 37.39
N MET A 119 -5.77 -0.42 36.18
CA MET A 119 -4.50 -0.06 35.54
C MET A 119 -4.76 0.89 34.38
N VAL A 120 -3.88 1.86 34.20
CA VAL A 120 -3.91 2.81 33.07
C VAL A 120 -2.54 2.88 32.42
N GLY A 121 -2.51 3.15 31.13
CA GLY A 121 -1.28 3.27 30.36
C GLY A 121 -1.39 4.31 29.25
N LEU A 122 -0.25 4.91 28.94
CA LEU A 122 -0.06 5.86 27.85
C LEU A 122 1.11 5.37 27.00
N ASN A 123 0.90 5.31 25.70
CA ASN A 123 1.95 5.10 24.70
C ASN A 123 2.12 6.36 23.87
N VAL A 124 3.37 6.72 23.59
CA VAL A 124 3.74 7.63 22.51
C VAL A 124 4.44 6.79 21.46
N ASN A 125 3.93 6.82 20.24
CA ASN A 125 4.40 6.00 19.14
C ASN A 125 5.04 6.90 18.09
N PHE A 126 6.21 6.49 17.62
CA PHE A 126 6.94 7.07 16.49
C PHE A 126 6.96 6.03 15.38
N HIS A 127 6.57 6.43 14.20
CA HIS A 127 6.44 5.57 13.04
C HIS A 127 7.50 5.92 12.01
N GLU A 128 8.05 4.88 11.38
CA GLU A 128 8.94 4.99 10.21
C GLU A 128 8.34 4.16 9.09
N LEU A 129 8.18 4.76 7.93
CA LEU A 129 7.65 4.11 6.74
C LEU A 129 8.68 4.22 5.62
N PHE A 130 8.94 3.08 4.99
CA PHE A 130 9.68 2.98 3.75
C PHE A 130 8.94 2.00 2.84
N PHE A 131 8.64 2.44 1.63
CA PHE A 131 7.99 1.65 0.61
C PHE A 131 8.68 1.88 -0.74
N LYS A 132 8.93 0.79 -1.45
CA LYS A 132 9.45 0.80 -2.82
C LYS A 132 8.60 -0.13 -3.67
N GLU A 133 8.10 0.35 -4.79
CA GLU A 133 7.46 -0.44 -5.83
C GLU A 133 8.22 -0.27 -7.14
N LEU A 134 8.66 -1.37 -7.73
CA LEU A 134 9.17 -1.44 -9.10
C LEU A 134 8.11 -2.12 -9.94
N LYS A 135 7.54 -1.40 -10.88
CA LYS A 135 6.47 -1.86 -11.75
C LYS A 135 6.90 -1.80 -13.20
N THR A 136 6.84 -2.94 -13.88
CA THR A 136 7.04 -3.04 -15.33
C THR A 136 5.75 -3.53 -15.95
N VAL A 137 5.27 -2.84 -16.98
CA VAL A 137 4.09 -3.20 -17.75
C VAL A 137 4.51 -3.37 -19.20
N ASN A 138 4.21 -4.53 -19.79
CA ASN A 138 4.52 -4.85 -21.17
C ASN A 138 3.23 -5.16 -21.92
N ASP A 139 2.97 -4.48 -23.03
CA ASP A 139 1.88 -4.75 -23.94
C ASP A 139 2.42 -5.38 -25.22
N ASN A 140 1.84 -6.50 -25.62
CA ASN A 140 2.24 -7.30 -26.76
C ASN A 140 1.00 -7.87 -27.47
N ASP A 141 1.22 -8.52 -28.62
CA ASP A 141 0.14 -9.15 -29.41
C ASP A 141 -0.86 -8.13 -29.98
N PHE A 142 -0.35 -7.01 -30.50
CA PHE A 142 -1.11 -6.04 -31.26
C PHE A 142 -1.56 -6.64 -32.60
N ASP A 143 -2.58 -6.04 -33.23
CA ASP A 143 -3.03 -6.45 -34.56
C ASP A 143 -1.90 -6.32 -35.61
N TYR A 144 -1.89 -7.16 -36.61
CA TYR A 144 -0.86 -7.14 -37.66
C TYR A 144 -0.80 -5.84 -38.48
N GLN A 145 -1.85 -5.02 -38.43
CA GLN A 145 -1.91 -3.68 -39.05
C GLN A 145 -1.45 -2.56 -38.10
N SER A 146 -1.19 -2.89 -36.86
CA SER A 146 -0.70 -1.92 -35.86
C SER A 146 0.69 -1.45 -36.24
N LEU A 147 0.95 -0.15 -36.10
CA LEU A 147 2.31 0.38 -36.18
C LEU A 147 3.12 0.00 -34.92
N VAL A 148 2.48 -0.05 -33.78
CA VAL A 148 3.10 -0.52 -32.52
C VAL A 148 3.09 -2.04 -32.49
N SER A 149 4.25 -2.66 -32.24
CA SER A 149 4.39 -4.11 -32.08
C SER A 149 4.63 -4.52 -30.62
N SER A 150 5.26 -3.66 -29.82
CA SER A 150 5.39 -3.85 -28.36
C SER A 150 5.53 -2.53 -27.64
N ILE A 151 5.14 -2.49 -26.35
CA ILE A 151 5.37 -1.38 -25.43
C ILE A 151 5.87 -1.96 -24.12
N SER A 152 6.91 -1.33 -23.53
CA SER A 152 7.40 -1.66 -22.19
C SER A 152 7.53 -0.39 -21.38
N PHE A 153 6.78 -0.28 -20.28
CA PHE A 153 6.77 0.88 -19.40
C PHE A 153 7.25 0.50 -17.99
N ASN A 154 8.28 1.18 -17.51
CA ASN A 154 8.78 1.06 -16.15
C ASN A 154 8.35 2.28 -15.34
N ASP A 155 7.80 2.04 -14.16
CA ASP A 155 7.26 3.05 -13.25
C ASP A 155 7.65 2.67 -11.82
N ASP A 156 8.74 3.26 -11.34
CA ASP A 156 9.35 2.97 -10.05
C ASP A 156 8.96 4.06 -9.05
N LEU A 157 8.31 3.67 -7.96
CA LEU A 157 7.87 4.55 -6.88
C LEU A 157 8.63 4.23 -5.59
N TYR A 158 9.08 5.29 -4.92
CA TYR A 158 9.68 5.24 -3.59
C TYR A 158 8.91 6.19 -2.69
N THR A 159 8.43 5.68 -1.55
CA THR A 159 7.77 6.49 -0.52
C THR A 159 8.51 6.31 0.79
N SER A 160 8.89 7.39 1.43
CA SER A 160 9.48 7.36 2.77
C SER A 160 8.86 8.40 3.67
N GLY A 161 8.93 8.19 4.97
CA GLY A 161 8.52 9.19 5.92
C GLY A 161 8.39 8.71 7.35
N ILE A 162 8.03 9.65 8.20
CA ILE A 162 7.88 9.47 9.64
C ILE A 162 6.48 9.87 10.09
N GLY A 163 6.05 9.31 11.21
CA GLY A 163 4.74 9.64 11.77
C GLY A 163 4.70 9.54 13.29
N THR A 164 3.64 10.04 13.88
CA THR A 164 3.42 9.99 15.32
C THR A 164 1.98 9.65 15.67
N SER A 165 1.78 8.93 16.77
CA SER A 165 0.46 8.69 17.36
C SER A 165 0.54 8.53 18.87
N ILE A 166 -0.59 8.69 19.53
CA ILE A 166 -0.72 8.50 20.99
C ILE A 166 -1.76 7.41 21.24
N GLN A 167 -1.51 6.54 22.22
CA GLN A 167 -2.47 5.52 22.62
C GLN A 167 -2.70 5.57 24.13
N LEU A 168 -3.96 5.58 24.52
CA LEU A 168 -4.40 5.46 25.91
C LEU A 168 -5.02 4.07 26.10
N GLY A 169 -4.74 3.46 27.24
CA GLY A 169 -5.30 2.16 27.60
C GLY A 169 -5.70 2.08 29.06
N SER A 170 -6.71 1.27 29.35
CA SER A 170 -7.12 0.95 30.72
C SER A 170 -7.52 -0.52 30.83
N ILE A 171 -7.28 -1.11 31.99
CA ILE A 171 -7.71 -2.45 32.36
C ILE A 171 -8.39 -2.40 33.72
N LEU A 172 -9.66 -2.86 33.77
CA LEU A 172 -10.41 -3.10 34.97
C LEU A 172 -10.32 -4.58 35.36
N ILE A 173 -10.05 -4.84 36.63
CA ILE A 173 -9.84 -6.18 37.21
C ILE A 173 -10.93 -6.48 38.20
N PHE A 174 -11.76 -7.49 37.93
CA PHE A 174 -12.81 -7.97 38.80
C PHE A 174 -12.60 -9.46 39.12
N ASP A 175 -11.86 -9.77 40.18
CA ASP A 175 -11.44 -11.15 40.51
C ASP A 175 -10.81 -11.86 39.29
N ARG A 176 -11.57 -12.68 38.60
CA ARG A 176 -11.13 -13.44 37.41
C ARG A 176 -11.44 -12.76 36.09
N LEU A 177 -12.28 -11.75 36.09
CA LEU A 177 -12.68 -11.00 34.89
C LEU A 177 -11.72 -9.83 34.68
N ARG A 178 -11.36 -9.58 33.42
CA ARG A 178 -10.59 -8.42 32.97
C ARG A 178 -11.39 -7.73 31.87
N LEU A 179 -11.60 -6.43 32.02
CA LEU A 179 -12.19 -5.59 30.97
C LEU A 179 -11.10 -4.60 30.53
N GLY A 180 -10.82 -4.56 29.24
CA GLY A 180 -9.85 -3.66 28.65
C GLY A 180 -10.51 -2.67 27.71
N PHE A 181 -9.97 -1.46 27.68
CA PHE A 181 -10.28 -0.46 26.67
C PHE A 181 -9.01 0.23 26.23
N SER A 182 -8.85 0.41 24.93
CA SER A 182 -7.77 1.26 24.39
C SER A 182 -8.28 2.16 23.27
N TYR A 183 -7.72 3.35 23.20
CA TYR A 183 -7.94 4.32 22.13
C TYR A 183 -6.59 4.77 21.60
N GLN A 184 -6.39 4.61 20.28
CA GLN A 184 -5.26 5.15 19.56
C GLN A 184 -5.73 6.38 18.76
N SER A 185 -5.05 7.49 18.94
CA SER A 185 -5.27 8.70 18.14
C SER A 185 -5.08 8.40 16.66
N PRO A 186 -5.48 9.29 15.76
CA PRO A 186 -4.93 9.24 14.40
C PRO A 186 -3.41 9.16 14.41
N THR A 187 -2.85 8.57 13.37
CA THR A 187 -1.41 8.65 13.09
C THR A 187 -1.20 9.70 12.03
N TRP A 188 -0.40 10.70 12.33
CA TRP A 188 -0.01 11.77 11.43
C TRP A 188 1.35 11.45 10.85
N PHE A 189 1.40 11.32 9.53
CA PHE A 189 2.61 11.09 8.75
C PHE A 189 3.00 12.34 7.99
N SER A 190 4.30 12.57 7.88
CA SER A 190 4.95 13.38 6.87
C SER A 190 5.66 12.43 5.91
N LEU A 191 5.30 12.49 4.63
CA LEU A 191 5.72 11.54 3.59
C LEU A 191 6.33 12.31 2.41
N GLU A 192 7.30 11.67 1.77
CA GLU A 192 7.94 12.12 0.52
C GLU A 192 7.89 10.99 -0.50
N ASP A 193 7.62 11.33 -1.75
CA ASP A 193 7.64 10.41 -2.87
C ASP A 193 8.71 10.77 -3.89
N GLU A 194 9.33 9.71 -4.44
CA GLU A 194 10.23 9.79 -5.58
C GLU A 194 9.71 8.86 -6.67
N ASN A 195 9.74 9.29 -7.92
CA ASN A 195 9.32 8.49 -9.05
C ASN A 195 10.37 8.50 -10.16
N ILE A 196 10.63 7.33 -10.74
CA ILE A 196 11.53 7.14 -11.87
C ILE A 196 10.78 6.38 -12.95
N GLN A 197 10.76 6.93 -14.17
CA GLN A 197 10.04 6.35 -15.27
C GLN A 197 10.90 6.21 -16.51
N SER A 198 10.62 5.16 -17.31
CA SER A 198 11.16 4.98 -18.65
C SER A 198 10.18 4.16 -19.49
N ILE A 199 10.23 4.37 -20.79
CA ILE A 199 9.39 3.66 -21.73
C ILE A 199 10.19 3.26 -22.97
N SER A 200 9.88 2.09 -23.52
CA SER A 200 10.35 1.68 -24.83
C SER A 200 9.19 1.15 -25.67
N SER A 201 9.26 1.35 -26.96
CA SER A 201 8.32 0.81 -27.93
C SER A 201 9.04 0.25 -29.14
N ASP A 202 8.46 -0.76 -29.76
CA ASP A 202 8.86 -1.27 -31.06
C ASP A 202 7.83 -0.87 -32.09
N ILE A 203 8.25 -0.08 -33.08
CA ILE A 203 7.38 0.48 -34.13
C ILE A 203 7.72 -0.18 -35.47
N PHE A 204 6.69 -0.62 -36.19
CA PHE A 204 6.84 -1.19 -37.52
C PHE A 204 6.80 -0.08 -38.58
N GLU A 205 7.93 0.26 -39.18
CA GLU A 205 8.10 1.28 -40.19
C GLU A 205 8.94 0.73 -41.35
N ASP A 206 8.56 1.03 -42.58
CA ASP A 206 9.32 0.65 -43.80
C ASP A 206 9.75 -0.83 -43.86
N ASP A 207 8.83 -1.74 -43.51
CA ASP A 207 9.09 -3.18 -43.42
C ASP A 207 10.16 -3.59 -42.39
N LYS A 208 10.39 -2.75 -41.39
CA LYS A 208 11.34 -2.98 -40.30
C LYS A 208 10.74 -2.61 -38.95
N ILE A 209 11.26 -3.22 -37.91
CA ILE A 209 11.00 -2.82 -36.55
C ILE A 209 12.09 -1.84 -36.13
N THR A 210 11.67 -0.66 -35.67
CA THR A 210 12.51 0.37 -35.06
C THR A 210 12.14 0.47 -33.59
N SER A 211 13.15 0.33 -32.72
CA SER A 211 12.95 0.47 -31.27
C SER A 211 13.24 1.91 -30.83
N TYR A 212 12.30 2.46 -30.07
CA TYR A 212 12.42 3.77 -29.44
C TYR A 212 12.53 3.57 -27.91
N ASP A 213 13.63 4.05 -27.34
CA ASP A 213 13.89 4.00 -25.90
C ASP A 213 13.92 5.42 -25.34
N VAL A 214 12.94 5.76 -24.55
CA VAL A 214 12.78 7.07 -23.90
C VAL A 214 13.02 6.93 -22.41
N ASN A 215 14.25 7.23 -22.01
CA ASN A 215 14.68 7.17 -20.63
C ASN A 215 15.25 8.56 -20.22
N PRO A 216 14.46 9.35 -19.49
CA PRO A 216 14.92 10.64 -18.96
C PRO A 216 16.09 10.51 -17.99
N ASN A 217 16.26 9.34 -17.35
CA ASN A 217 17.26 9.11 -16.32
C ASN A 217 17.22 10.19 -15.23
N THR A 218 16.00 10.49 -14.79
CA THR A 218 15.68 11.56 -13.83
C THR A 218 14.84 10.98 -12.70
N ILE A 219 15.06 11.51 -11.50
CA ILE A 219 14.22 11.24 -10.33
C ILE A 219 13.27 12.44 -10.18
N ASN A 220 11.97 12.20 -10.30
CA ASN A 220 10.96 13.18 -9.94
C ASN A 220 10.79 13.16 -8.43
N TYR A 221 11.09 14.28 -7.77
CA TYR A 221 10.85 14.49 -6.36
C TYR A 221 9.52 15.22 -6.19
N PHE A 222 8.63 14.65 -5.38
CA PHE A 222 7.38 15.31 -5.00
C PHE A 222 7.55 16.00 -3.65
N ASP A 223 6.93 17.15 -3.48
CA ASP A 223 6.95 17.87 -2.23
C ASP A 223 6.41 17.02 -1.07
N GLU A 224 6.99 17.23 0.11
CA GLU A 224 6.54 16.61 1.34
C GLU A 224 5.05 16.89 1.58
N TYR A 225 4.29 15.83 1.86
CA TYR A 225 2.87 15.92 2.13
C TYR A 225 2.49 15.24 3.45
N ASN A 226 1.45 15.74 4.08
CA ASN A 226 0.93 15.17 5.30
C ASN A 226 -0.20 14.19 5.02
N PHE A 227 -0.12 13.00 5.63
CA PHE A 227 -1.15 11.97 5.51
C PHE A 227 -1.60 11.49 6.89
N LYS A 228 -2.91 11.46 7.10
CA LYS A 228 -3.51 11.03 8.35
C LYS A 228 -4.21 9.69 8.21
N ILE A 229 -3.78 8.71 9.03
CA ILE A 229 -4.49 7.45 9.23
C ILE A 229 -5.45 7.63 10.43
N PRO A 230 -6.72 7.21 10.34
CA PRO A 230 -7.71 7.44 11.38
C PRO A 230 -7.42 6.71 12.69
N SER A 231 -8.06 7.19 13.74
CA SER A 231 -8.03 6.60 15.07
C SER A 231 -8.67 5.21 15.09
N LYS A 232 -8.31 4.42 16.11
CA LYS A 232 -8.94 3.14 16.40
C LYS A 232 -9.22 2.96 17.88
N SER A 233 -10.31 2.24 18.17
CA SER A 233 -10.74 1.90 19.53
C SER A 233 -10.82 0.40 19.66
N THR A 234 -10.37 -0.15 20.79
CA THR A 234 -10.44 -1.58 21.10
C THR A 234 -11.10 -1.78 22.46
N ALA A 235 -12.08 -2.66 22.52
CA ALA A 235 -12.68 -3.17 23.75
C ALA A 235 -12.30 -4.64 23.91
N SER A 236 -11.92 -5.05 25.12
CA SER A 236 -11.43 -6.39 25.41
C SER A 236 -12.11 -6.96 26.66
N ILE A 237 -12.38 -8.26 26.63
CA ILE A 237 -12.80 -9.01 27.81
C ILE A 237 -11.96 -10.27 27.93
N ALA A 238 -11.50 -10.58 29.15
CA ALA A 238 -10.79 -11.83 29.40
C ALA A 238 -11.22 -12.44 30.72
N TYR A 239 -11.28 -13.78 30.76
CA TYR A 239 -11.54 -14.54 31.95
C TYR A 239 -10.33 -15.42 32.29
N VAL A 240 -9.83 -15.27 33.52
CA VAL A 240 -8.61 -15.95 34.00
C VAL A 240 -8.99 -17.13 34.91
N PHE A 241 -8.58 -18.34 34.53
CA PHE A 241 -8.84 -19.57 35.30
C PHE A 241 -7.73 -19.82 36.36
N GLY A 242 -7.38 -18.81 37.14
CA GLY A 242 -6.29 -18.86 38.08
C GLY A 242 -4.93 -19.09 37.37
N SER A 243 -4.14 -20.06 37.85
CA SER A 243 -2.86 -20.41 37.24
C SER A 243 -2.99 -21.29 35.98
N LYS A 244 -4.20 -21.79 35.68
CA LYS A 244 -4.41 -22.79 34.60
C LYS A 244 -4.55 -22.17 33.21
N GLY A 245 -4.83 -20.86 33.09
CA GLY A 245 -4.94 -20.24 31.79
C GLY A 245 -5.95 -19.10 31.73
N LEU A 246 -6.28 -18.69 30.52
CA LEU A 246 -7.25 -17.63 30.24
C LEU A 246 -7.92 -17.86 28.88
N ILE A 247 -9.06 -17.19 28.70
CA ILE A 247 -9.71 -16.96 27.41
C ILE A 247 -9.96 -15.46 27.24
N SER A 248 -9.79 -14.91 26.05
CA SER A 248 -10.00 -13.50 25.75
C SER A 248 -10.74 -13.28 24.44
N LEU A 249 -11.46 -12.18 24.37
CA LEU A 249 -12.11 -11.65 23.19
C LEU A 249 -11.79 -10.16 23.06
N ASP A 250 -11.35 -9.75 21.88
CA ASP A 250 -11.11 -8.35 21.54
C ASP A 250 -12.02 -7.94 20.37
N TYR A 251 -12.57 -6.74 20.46
CA TYR A 251 -13.28 -6.07 19.39
C TYR A 251 -12.60 -4.73 19.11
N GLU A 252 -12.13 -4.54 17.89
CA GLU A 252 -11.51 -3.30 17.43
C GLU A 252 -12.37 -2.66 16.34
N PHE A 253 -12.44 -1.35 16.35
CA PHE A 253 -13.18 -0.53 15.40
C PHE A 253 -12.31 0.63 14.91
N SER A 254 -12.36 0.89 13.61
CA SER A 254 -11.78 2.07 12.96
C SER A 254 -12.65 2.50 11.77
N ASN A 255 -12.39 3.71 11.26
CA ASN A 255 -13.06 4.24 10.08
C ASN A 255 -12.00 4.61 9.01
N PRO A 256 -11.60 3.67 8.13
CA PRO A 256 -10.59 3.91 7.11
C PRO A 256 -10.90 5.06 6.16
N SER A 257 -12.17 5.33 5.84
CA SER A 257 -12.55 6.44 4.95
C SER A 257 -12.23 7.83 5.52
N ASN A 258 -11.93 7.92 6.82
CA ASN A 258 -11.44 9.16 7.44
C ASN A 258 -9.92 9.36 7.28
N SER A 259 -9.23 8.49 6.53
CA SER A 259 -7.86 8.78 6.09
C SER A 259 -7.91 9.98 5.14
N ASN A 260 -6.94 10.87 5.24
CA ASN A 260 -6.88 12.01 4.33
C ASN A 260 -5.45 12.54 4.18
N PHE A 261 -5.20 13.06 3.00
CA PHE A 261 -4.10 13.99 2.75
C PHE A 261 -4.46 15.34 3.36
N GLU A 262 -3.56 15.92 4.15
CA GLU A 262 -3.76 17.21 4.78
C GLU A 262 -3.08 18.29 3.93
N ASP A 263 -3.85 19.24 3.50
CA ASP A 263 -3.38 20.43 2.79
C ASP A 263 -3.23 21.57 3.80
N ASN A 264 -2.02 22.07 3.97
CA ASN A 264 -1.72 23.14 4.91
C ASN A 264 -2.37 24.49 4.49
N ASN A 265 -2.69 24.66 3.22
CA ASN A 265 -3.29 25.88 2.68
C ASN A 265 -4.80 25.75 2.40
N GLY A 266 -5.33 24.52 2.38
CA GLY A 266 -6.76 24.22 2.21
C GLY A 266 -7.31 24.40 0.78
N ASP A 267 -6.48 24.72 -0.21
CA ASP A 267 -6.91 25.05 -1.58
C ASP A 267 -6.39 24.08 -2.65
N ASP A 268 -5.59 23.07 -2.30
CA ASP A 268 -5.07 22.09 -3.26
C ASP A 268 -6.18 21.19 -3.80
N LEU A 269 -6.56 21.43 -5.07
CA LEU A 269 -7.61 20.67 -5.76
C LEU A 269 -7.20 19.20 -6.00
N TYR A 270 -5.91 18.94 -6.18
CA TYR A 270 -5.40 17.58 -6.37
C TYR A 270 -5.56 16.76 -5.09
N LEU A 271 -5.12 17.27 -3.94
CA LEU A 271 -5.30 16.62 -2.64
C LEU A 271 -6.79 16.42 -2.30
N LYS A 272 -7.65 17.41 -2.64
CA LYS A 272 -9.10 17.24 -2.51
C LYS A 272 -9.63 16.09 -3.36
N SER A 273 -9.15 15.94 -4.60
CA SER A 273 -9.55 14.82 -5.46
C SER A 273 -9.12 13.47 -4.91
N LEU A 274 -7.90 13.36 -4.38
CA LEU A 274 -7.40 12.15 -3.70
C LEU A 274 -8.22 11.81 -2.46
N ASN A 275 -8.57 12.80 -1.65
CA ASN A 275 -9.43 12.60 -0.48
C ASN A 275 -10.85 12.12 -0.86
N ASN A 276 -11.40 12.60 -1.97
CA ASN A 276 -12.66 12.09 -2.50
C ASN A 276 -12.55 10.63 -2.95
N LEU A 277 -11.44 10.24 -3.57
CA LEU A 277 -11.18 8.84 -3.93
C LEU A 277 -11.05 7.95 -2.69
N ILE A 278 -10.38 8.41 -1.62
CA ILE A 278 -10.31 7.71 -0.33
C ILE A 278 -11.72 7.48 0.22
N ASN A 279 -12.55 8.52 0.27
CA ASN A 279 -13.93 8.44 0.78
C ASN A 279 -14.80 7.46 -0.01
N GLN A 280 -14.57 7.31 -1.32
CA GLN A 280 -15.32 6.37 -2.17
C GLN A 280 -14.81 4.94 -2.07
N ARG A 281 -13.49 4.76 -1.99
CA ARG A 281 -12.83 3.44 -2.07
C ARG A 281 -12.63 2.78 -0.72
N PHE A 282 -12.48 3.55 0.37
CA PHE A 282 -12.21 3.01 1.69
C PHE A 282 -13.51 2.79 2.47
N SER A 283 -13.50 1.75 3.28
CA SER A 283 -14.64 1.41 4.15
C SER A 283 -14.87 2.48 5.21
N SER A 284 -16.10 2.89 5.40
CA SER A 284 -16.52 3.77 6.51
C SER A 284 -16.55 3.05 7.87
N SER A 285 -16.37 1.74 7.90
CA SER A 285 -16.37 0.94 9.11
C SER A 285 -15.52 -0.30 8.90
N SER A 286 -14.40 -0.38 9.59
CA SER A 286 -13.57 -1.59 9.66
C SER A 286 -13.61 -2.14 11.07
N LYS A 287 -13.96 -3.41 11.20
CA LYS A 287 -14.10 -4.13 12.46
C LYS A 287 -13.13 -5.28 12.50
N SER A 288 -12.56 -5.55 13.68
CA SER A 288 -11.75 -6.73 13.93
C SER A 288 -12.25 -7.44 15.17
N ILE A 289 -12.40 -8.75 15.08
CA ILE A 289 -12.74 -9.63 16.21
C ILE A 289 -11.61 -10.63 16.36
N ARG A 290 -11.07 -10.73 17.58
CA ARG A 290 -10.04 -11.69 17.93
C ARG A 290 -10.48 -12.48 19.15
N ILE A 291 -10.44 -13.81 19.06
CA ILE A 291 -10.67 -14.71 20.21
C ILE A 291 -9.41 -15.55 20.41
N GLY A 292 -9.00 -15.70 21.66
CA GLY A 292 -7.82 -16.48 22.00
C GLY A 292 -7.92 -17.11 23.37
N GLY A 293 -7.15 -18.18 23.55
CA GLY A 293 -7.05 -18.85 24.84
C GLY A 293 -5.67 -19.46 25.05
N GLU A 294 -5.29 -19.55 26.31
CA GLU A 294 -4.11 -20.23 26.79
C GLU A 294 -4.49 -21.23 27.86
N TYR A 295 -3.95 -22.43 27.76
CA TYR A 295 -4.05 -23.43 28.85
C TYR A 295 -2.65 -23.90 29.28
N ARG A 296 -2.41 -23.92 30.57
CA ARG A 296 -1.14 -24.26 31.20
C ARG A 296 -1.20 -25.61 31.86
N ILE A 297 -0.25 -26.47 31.51
CA ILE A 297 -0.06 -27.81 32.10
C ILE A 297 1.38 -27.88 32.61
N LYS A 298 1.57 -27.80 33.93
CA LYS A 298 2.91 -27.72 34.54
C LYS A 298 3.73 -26.59 33.89
N ASN A 299 4.80 -26.95 33.20
CA ASN A 299 5.69 -26.00 32.54
C ASN A 299 5.29 -25.69 31.07
N TYR A 300 4.28 -26.39 30.54
CA TYR A 300 3.82 -26.18 29.17
C TYR A 300 2.68 -25.16 29.10
N SER A 301 2.68 -24.32 28.08
CA SER A 301 1.58 -23.46 27.69
C SER A 301 1.11 -23.85 26.28
N ILE A 302 -0.18 -24.09 26.11
CA ILE A 302 -0.79 -24.35 24.80
C ILE A 302 -1.72 -23.18 24.51
N ARG A 303 -1.63 -22.63 23.32
CA ARG A 303 -2.41 -21.46 22.89
C ARG A 303 -3.11 -21.77 21.58
N ALA A 304 -4.35 -21.27 21.47
CA ALA A 304 -5.10 -21.28 20.21
C ALA A 304 -5.90 -19.99 20.09
N GLY A 305 -6.10 -19.53 18.89
CA GLY A 305 -6.89 -18.34 18.61
C GLY A 305 -7.40 -18.30 17.19
N GLY A 306 -8.37 -17.44 16.97
CA GLY A 306 -8.89 -17.12 15.66
C GLY A 306 -9.19 -15.62 15.59
N PHE A 307 -9.15 -15.09 14.41
CA PHE A 307 -9.46 -13.69 14.17
C PHE A 307 -10.15 -13.48 12.83
N THR A 308 -10.87 -12.39 12.79
CA THR A 308 -11.43 -11.85 11.55
C THR A 308 -11.31 -10.34 11.60
N TYR A 309 -11.02 -9.73 10.46
CA TYR A 309 -11.05 -8.28 10.31
C TYR A 309 -11.50 -7.87 8.91
N ASP A 310 -12.24 -6.77 8.84
CA ASP A 310 -12.63 -6.18 7.58
C ASP A 310 -11.40 -5.52 6.96
N GLY A 311 -11.21 -5.68 5.66
CA GLY A 311 -10.19 -4.94 4.93
C GLY A 311 -10.46 -3.44 4.90
N VAL A 312 -9.47 -2.70 4.47
CA VAL A 312 -9.51 -1.23 4.40
C VAL A 312 -10.42 -0.74 3.26
N LEU A 313 -10.47 -1.50 2.15
CA LEU A 313 -11.25 -1.13 0.96
C LEU A 313 -12.73 -1.50 1.11
N ASN A 314 -13.61 -0.71 0.48
CA ASN A 314 -15.05 -0.93 0.45
C ASN A 314 -15.41 -1.97 -0.63
N GLU A 315 -14.92 -3.20 -0.49
CA GLU A 315 -15.16 -4.33 -1.40
C GLU A 315 -15.94 -5.43 -0.68
N LYS A 316 -16.82 -6.14 -1.39
CA LYS A 316 -17.72 -7.15 -0.80
C LYS A 316 -17.03 -8.36 -0.18
N ASP A 317 -15.82 -8.70 -0.63
CA ASP A 317 -15.08 -9.90 -0.22
C ASP A 317 -13.80 -9.58 0.56
N ASN A 318 -13.76 -8.44 1.24
CA ASN A 318 -12.60 -7.92 1.92
C ASN A 318 -12.47 -8.41 3.39
N LEU A 319 -13.07 -9.57 3.71
CA LEU A 319 -12.99 -10.17 5.05
C LEU A 319 -11.76 -11.07 5.14
N ILE A 320 -10.84 -10.72 6.03
CA ILE A 320 -9.66 -11.51 6.32
C ILE A 320 -9.92 -12.37 7.54
N THR A 321 -9.71 -13.67 7.42
CA THR A 321 -9.88 -14.62 8.52
C THR A 321 -8.61 -15.41 8.75
N GLY A 322 -8.31 -15.73 10.00
CA GLY A 322 -7.13 -16.49 10.34
C GLY A 322 -7.23 -17.26 11.64
N ILE A 323 -6.34 -18.21 11.77
CA ILE A 323 -6.16 -19.01 12.98
C ILE A 323 -4.71 -18.92 13.46
N SER A 324 -4.52 -19.05 14.76
CA SER A 324 -3.21 -19.11 15.40
C SER A 324 -3.13 -20.24 16.39
N LEU A 325 -1.96 -20.90 16.46
CA LEU A 325 -1.63 -21.95 17.41
C LEU A 325 -0.28 -21.62 18.04
N GLY A 326 -0.06 -22.02 19.29
CA GLY A 326 1.21 -21.79 19.96
C GLY A 326 1.47 -22.78 21.07
N VAL A 327 2.76 -23.04 21.29
CA VAL A 327 3.24 -23.82 22.43
C VAL A 327 4.38 -23.08 23.10
N GLY A 328 4.42 -23.13 24.42
CA GLY A 328 5.48 -22.55 25.23
C GLY A 328 5.99 -23.53 26.28
N TYR A 329 7.25 -23.39 26.66
CA TYR A 329 7.85 -24.14 27.75
C TYR A 329 8.64 -23.22 28.68
N ASN A 330 8.34 -23.32 29.97
CA ASN A 330 8.99 -22.56 31.03
C ASN A 330 10.09 -23.39 31.69
N PHE A 331 11.36 -23.00 31.50
CA PHE A 331 12.55 -23.62 32.09
C PHE A 331 12.89 -23.05 33.48
N GLY A 332 12.07 -22.13 33.99
CA GLY A 332 12.30 -21.41 35.27
C GLY A 332 12.96 -20.06 35.04
N TYR A 333 14.19 -20.01 34.60
CA TYR A 333 14.93 -18.77 34.31
C TYR A 333 14.62 -18.17 32.94
N PHE A 334 14.20 -19.00 32.00
CA PHE A 334 13.81 -18.56 30.66
C PHE A 334 12.58 -19.31 30.16
N HIS A 335 11.87 -18.68 29.26
CA HIS A 335 10.66 -19.21 28.63
C HIS A 335 10.82 -19.13 27.11
N ILE A 336 10.51 -20.23 26.43
CA ILE A 336 10.54 -20.31 24.97
C ILE A 336 9.12 -20.51 24.48
N ASP A 337 8.71 -19.71 23.49
CA ASP A 337 7.45 -19.87 22.78
C ASP A 337 7.68 -20.06 21.28
N ILE A 338 6.85 -20.90 20.68
CA ILE A 338 6.74 -21.06 19.23
C ILE A 338 5.27 -20.89 18.88
N GLY A 339 5.00 -20.07 17.89
CA GLY A 339 3.66 -19.81 17.37
C GLY A 339 3.58 -19.96 15.87
N TYR A 340 2.40 -20.33 15.40
CA TYR A 340 2.06 -20.42 13.98
C TYR A 340 0.75 -19.70 13.73
N THR A 341 0.70 -18.91 12.67
CA THR A 341 -0.51 -18.22 12.21
C THR A 341 -0.71 -18.47 10.72
N LYS A 342 -1.95 -18.76 10.35
CA LYS A 342 -2.38 -18.90 8.95
C LYS A 342 -3.57 -18.00 8.71
N PHE A 343 -3.52 -17.19 7.64
CA PHE A 343 -4.66 -16.37 7.22
C PHE A 343 -4.68 -16.19 5.70
N ASN A 344 -5.87 -15.94 5.18
CA ASN A 344 -6.12 -15.64 3.78
C ASN A 344 -6.48 -14.15 3.64
N ASN A 345 -5.94 -13.51 2.62
CA ASN A 345 -6.24 -12.13 2.25
C ASN A 345 -6.45 -12.05 0.74
N ILE A 346 -7.60 -11.50 0.34
CA ILE A 346 -7.91 -11.23 -1.06
C ILE A 346 -8.00 -9.71 -1.19
N TYR A 347 -7.30 -9.14 -2.12
CA TYR A 347 -7.42 -7.72 -2.44
C TYR A 347 -7.36 -7.50 -3.94
N SER A 348 -8.14 -6.51 -4.40
CA SER A 348 -8.16 -6.07 -5.78
C SER A 348 -7.57 -4.67 -5.88
N ASN A 349 -6.88 -4.39 -6.97
CA ASN A 349 -6.33 -3.07 -7.22
C ASN A 349 -6.42 -2.73 -8.71
N ASN A 350 -6.38 -1.45 -9.04
CA ASN A 350 -6.21 -1.00 -10.41
C ASN A 350 -4.71 -0.93 -10.72
N LEU A 351 -4.33 -1.26 -11.95
CA LEU A 351 -2.95 -1.17 -12.39
C LEU A 351 -2.46 0.29 -12.41
N PHE A 352 -3.32 1.19 -12.85
CA PHE A 352 -3.09 2.63 -12.82
C PHE A 352 -4.25 3.33 -12.13
N SER A 353 -3.95 4.43 -11.46
CA SER A 353 -4.96 5.24 -10.76
C SER A 353 -5.72 6.22 -11.67
N SER A 354 -5.31 6.33 -12.95
CA SER A 354 -5.96 7.22 -13.92
C SER A 354 -7.34 6.72 -14.35
N ASN A 355 -8.28 7.63 -14.58
CA ASN A 355 -9.65 7.30 -14.98
C ASN A 355 -9.76 6.70 -16.40
N GLY A 356 -8.69 6.75 -17.20
CA GLY A 356 -8.68 6.25 -18.60
C GLY A 356 -8.47 4.75 -18.74
N ILE A 357 -8.03 4.04 -17.69
CA ILE A 357 -7.64 2.62 -17.78
C ILE A 357 -8.35 1.80 -16.71
N ASN A 358 -9.13 0.81 -17.15
CA ASN A 358 -9.88 -0.10 -16.29
C ASN A 358 -9.19 -1.46 -16.08
N SER A 359 -7.86 -1.49 -16.06
CA SER A 359 -7.12 -2.74 -15.80
C SER A 359 -7.14 -3.04 -14.29
N LYS A 360 -8.05 -3.93 -13.90
CA LYS A 360 -8.17 -4.44 -12.52
C LYS A 360 -7.47 -5.79 -12.39
N TYR A 361 -6.75 -5.98 -11.29
CA TYR A 361 -6.22 -7.28 -10.90
C TYR A 361 -6.64 -7.64 -9.48
N SER A 362 -6.75 -8.94 -9.19
CA SER A 362 -7.05 -9.46 -7.86
C SER A 362 -5.95 -10.41 -7.43
N ILE A 363 -5.50 -10.26 -6.19
CA ILE A 363 -4.48 -11.11 -5.60
C ILE A 363 -5.08 -11.84 -4.41
N GLU A 364 -5.04 -13.16 -4.46
CA GLU A 364 -5.32 -14.02 -3.32
C GLU A 364 -3.99 -14.43 -2.67
N ASN A 365 -3.79 -14.04 -1.42
CA ASN A 365 -2.57 -14.31 -0.67
C ASN A 365 -2.85 -15.19 0.54
N LEU A 366 -2.31 -16.40 0.54
CA LEU A 366 -2.32 -17.30 1.68
C LEU A 366 -1.03 -17.13 2.49
N THR A 367 -1.14 -16.50 3.65
CA THR A 367 0.01 -16.22 4.50
C THR A 367 0.14 -17.27 5.62
N ASN A 368 1.35 -17.81 5.74
CA ASN A 368 1.76 -18.68 6.83
C ASN A 368 2.93 -18.02 7.56
N ARG A 369 2.82 -17.82 8.88
CA ARG A 369 3.89 -17.20 9.68
C ARG A 369 4.25 -18.09 10.86
N ILE A 370 5.54 -18.23 11.12
CA ILE A 370 6.08 -18.88 12.31
C ILE A 370 6.76 -17.82 13.17
N TYR A 371 6.47 -17.83 14.45
CA TYR A 371 7.03 -16.91 15.44
C TYR A 371 7.80 -17.73 16.49
N SER A 372 8.89 -17.17 16.98
CA SER A 372 9.58 -17.69 18.15
C SER A 372 9.92 -16.55 19.10
N SER A 373 9.84 -16.78 20.38
CA SER A 373 10.29 -15.81 21.39
C SER A 373 11.04 -16.51 22.52
N ILE A 374 12.01 -15.79 23.08
CA ILE A 374 12.73 -16.20 24.28
C ILE A 374 12.58 -15.07 25.29
N SER A 375 12.01 -15.37 26.44
CA SER A 375 11.88 -14.42 27.55
C SER A 375 12.79 -14.85 28.68
N ILE A 376 13.60 -13.93 29.20
CA ILE A 376 14.53 -14.18 30.32
C ILE A 376 14.01 -13.45 31.54
N LYS A 377 13.92 -14.14 32.66
CA LYS A 377 13.57 -13.52 33.93
C LYS A 377 14.86 -13.03 34.60
N LEU A 378 15.02 -11.70 34.66
CA LEU A 378 16.11 -11.01 35.35
C LEU A 378 15.83 -10.91 36.82
#